data_5483b089c6413712be3ccd601b99d13e
#
_entry.id   5483b089c6413712be3ccd601b99d13e
#
_cell.length_a   1.000
_cell.length_b   1.000
_cell.length_c   1.000
_cell.angle_alpha   90.00
_cell.angle_beta   90.00
_cell.angle_gamma   90.00
#
_symmetry.space_group_name_H-M   'P 1'
#
loop_
_entity.id
_entity.type
_entity.pdbx_description
1 polymer ?
#
loop_
_entity_poly.entity_id
_entity_poly.type
_entity_poly.pdbx_seq_one_letter_code
_entity_poly.pdbx_strand_id
1 'polypeptide(L)'
;GGEYNQLTVDPAWANLPDDEAVVNNDPAFINEVVRPINAQDGDLLKVSAFKGIEDGTWAQGTAKYEKRGVAAFVPVWNEANCIQCNQCAYVCPHASIRPFVLNDEEQKGASFAMLDVKAPAAMKGMKFRMQVDVLDCLGCGNCADICPGFKGNKALSMVPLEGQLAEADNWNYCVANVSSKQNLVDIKSNVKNSQFATPLFEFSGACSGCGETPYVKLITQLFGDREMVANATGCSSIYSGSVP
;
A
#
# COMPACT_ATOMS: atom_id res chain seq x y z
N GLY A 1 -37.40 -18.13 -14.58
CA GLY A 1 -37.19 -16.74 -14.88
C GLY A 1 -36.55 -16.07 -13.71
N GLY A 2 -35.39 -15.42 -13.90
CA GLY A 2 -34.73 -14.65 -12.84
C GLY A 2 -35.36 -13.25 -12.75
N GLU A 3 -35.40 -12.70 -11.56
CA GLU A 3 -35.66 -11.28 -11.36
C GLU A 3 -34.46 -10.46 -11.89
N TYR A 4 -34.74 -9.40 -12.61
CA TYR A 4 -33.71 -8.45 -13.07
C TYR A 4 -34.12 -7.02 -12.73
N ASN A 5 -33.13 -6.19 -12.42
CA ASN A 5 -33.34 -4.76 -12.23
C ASN A 5 -33.12 -4.05 -13.57
N GLN A 6 -34.10 -3.24 -13.96
CA GLN A 6 -33.95 -2.35 -15.11
C GLN A 6 -33.45 -1.01 -14.62
N LEU A 7 -32.26 -0.62 -15.06
CA LEU A 7 -31.66 0.69 -14.76
C LEU A 7 -31.87 1.62 -15.96
N THR A 8 -32.31 2.83 -15.68
CA THR A 8 -32.39 3.90 -16.69
C THR A 8 -31.05 4.60 -16.76
N VAL A 9 -30.37 4.49 -17.90
CA VAL A 9 -29.12 5.20 -18.16
C VAL A 9 -29.46 6.59 -18.70
N ASP A 10 -28.89 7.64 -18.12
CA ASP A 10 -29.05 9.00 -18.61
C ASP A 10 -28.37 9.14 -19.99
N PRO A 11 -29.12 9.50 -21.05
CA PRO A 11 -28.53 9.68 -22.39
C PRO A 11 -27.42 10.75 -22.43
N ALA A 12 -27.41 11.68 -21.47
CA ALA A 12 -26.37 12.70 -21.38
C ALA A 12 -24.99 12.10 -21.09
N TRP A 13 -24.89 10.90 -20.52
CA TRP A 13 -23.62 10.24 -20.25
C TRP A 13 -22.83 9.92 -21.52
N ALA A 14 -23.51 9.74 -22.65
CA ALA A 14 -22.84 9.54 -23.95
C ALA A 14 -22.08 10.78 -24.45
N ASN A 15 -22.34 11.94 -23.87
CA ASN A 15 -21.75 13.20 -24.26
C ASN A 15 -20.89 13.81 -23.15
N LEU A 16 -20.54 13.05 -22.11
CA LEU A 16 -19.58 13.50 -21.12
C LEU A 16 -18.21 13.69 -21.81
N PRO A 17 -17.50 14.76 -21.49
CA PRO A 17 -16.12 14.92 -21.98
C PRO A 17 -15.26 13.78 -21.43
N ASP A 18 -14.30 13.35 -22.22
CA ASP A 18 -13.26 12.45 -21.74
C ASP A 18 -12.51 13.12 -20.57
N ASP A 19 -12.08 12.31 -19.61
CA ASP A 19 -11.27 12.83 -18.51
C ASP A 19 -10.00 13.47 -19.06
N GLU A 20 -9.68 14.67 -18.58
CA GLU A 20 -8.42 15.32 -18.94
C GLU A 20 -7.25 14.43 -18.53
N ALA A 21 -6.31 14.21 -19.46
CA ALA A 21 -5.11 13.42 -19.17
C ALA A 21 -4.35 14.06 -18.01
N VAL A 22 -4.29 13.40 -16.88
CA VAL A 22 -3.56 13.87 -15.71
C VAL A 22 -2.06 13.86 -16.06
N VAL A 23 -1.47 15.03 -16.26
CA VAL A 23 -0.02 15.16 -16.34
C VAL A 23 0.55 14.95 -14.94
N ASN A 24 1.31 13.89 -14.77
CA ASN A 24 1.98 13.61 -13.50
C ASN A 24 3.50 13.53 -13.71
N ASN A 25 4.24 13.67 -12.61
CA ASN A 25 5.69 13.62 -12.58
C ASN A 25 6.26 12.21 -12.36
N ASP A 26 5.48 11.18 -12.68
CA ASP A 26 5.95 9.80 -12.58
C ASP A 26 7.10 9.53 -13.56
N PRO A 27 7.95 8.53 -13.28
CA PRO A 27 9.04 8.16 -14.18
C PRO A 27 8.58 7.92 -15.62
N ALA A 28 9.43 8.25 -16.58
CA ALA A 28 9.14 8.09 -18.01
C ALA A 28 8.65 6.68 -18.36
N PHE A 29 9.27 5.63 -17.78
CA PHE A 29 8.85 4.25 -17.97
C PHE A 29 7.38 4.01 -17.57
N ILE A 30 6.93 4.63 -16.48
CA ILE A 30 5.52 4.52 -16.03
C ILE A 30 4.60 5.21 -17.02
N ASN A 31 4.92 6.45 -17.43
CA ASN A 31 4.05 7.22 -18.31
C ASN A 31 4.04 6.71 -19.75
N GLU A 32 5.19 6.24 -20.26
CA GLU A 32 5.38 5.91 -21.67
C GLU A 32 5.14 4.43 -21.97
N VAL A 33 5.24 3.53 -20.97
CA VAL A 33 5.10 2.09 -21.16
C VAL A 33 3.98 1.52 -20.30
N VAL A 34 4.05 1.69 -18.97
CA VAL A 34 3.12 1.00 -18.05
C VAL A 34 1.68 1.52 -18.22
N ARG A 35 1.50 2.84 -18.27
CA ARG A 35 0.15 3.45 -18.40
C ARG A 35 -0.54 3.11 -19.71
N PRO A 36 0.11 3.18 -20.89
CA PRO A 36 -0.51 2.72 -22.13
C PRO A 36 -0.90 1.25 -22.10
N ILE A 37 -0.07 0.37 -21.50
CA ILE A 37 -0.41 -1.05 -21.35
C ILE A 37 -1.65 -1.20 -20.45
N ASN A 38 -1.70 -0.52 -19.31
CA ASN A 38 -2.83 -0.59 -18.40
C ASN A 38 -4.13 0.01 -19.00
N ALA A 39 -3.99 0.99 -19.89
CA ALA A 39 -5.11 1.56 -20.66
C ALA A 39 -5.57 0.65 -21.83
N GLN A 40 -4.93 -0.51 -22.01
CA GLN A 40 -5.16 -1.43 -23.15
C GLN A 40 -4.70 -0.87 -24.51
N ASP A 41 -3.88 0.14 -24.52
CA ASP A 41 -3.28 0.77 -25.70
C ASP A 41 -1.87 0.24 -26.00
N GLY A 42 -1.49 -0.90 -25.41
CA GLY A 42 -0.17 -1.52 -25.57
C GLY A 42 0.22 -1.81 -27.03
N ASP A 43 -0.75 -2.11 -27.87
CA ASP A 43 -0.54 -2.36 -29.31
C ASP A 43 -0.05 -1.10 -30.07
N LEU A 44 -0.24 0.09 -29.50
CA LEU A 44 0.26 1.35 -30.08
C LEU A 44 1.75 1.57 -29.77
N LEU A 45 2.31 0.82 -28.83
CA LEU A 45 3.70 0.93 -28.45
C LEU A 45 4.61 0.34 -29.52
N LYS A 46 5.65 1.09 -29.89
CA LYS A 46 6.69 0.58 -30.78
C LYS A 46 7.56 -0.43 -30.05
N VAL A 47 8.10 -1.41 -30.76
CA VAL A 47 9.05 -2.40 -30.19
C VAL A 47 10.23 -1.70 -29.47
N SER A 48 10.65 -0.53 -29.96
CA SER A 48 11.72 0.28 -29.33
C SER A 48 11.35 0.84 -27.96
N ALA A 49 10.08 0.85 -27.56
CA ALA A 49 9.65 1.25 -26.21
C ALA A 49 10.15 0.25 -25.13
N PHE A 50 10.43 -0.98 -25.55
CA PHE A 50 10.94 -2.05 -24.68
C PHE A 50 12.48 -2.16 -24.69
N LYS A 51 13.18 -1.17 -25.26
CA LYS A 51 14.64 -1.16 -25.26
C LYS A 51 15.18 -1.03 -23.83
N GLY A 52 16.07 -1.99 -23.47
CA GLY A 52 16.66 -2.07 -22.14
C GLY A 52 15.93 -3.03 -21.20
N ILE A 53 14.82 -3.64 -21.66
CA ILE A 53 14.07 -4.68 -20.96
C ILE A 53 13.77 -5.88 -21.88
N GLU A 54 14.58 -6.07 -22.92
CA GLU A 54 14.40 -7.12 -23.93
C GLU A 54 14.57 -8.53 -23.34
N ASP A 55 15.24 -8.65 -22.22
CA ASP A 55 15.44 -9.89 -21.45
C ASP A 55 14.24 -10.24 -20.56
N GLY A 56 13.18 -9.42 -20.55
CA GLY A 56 12.01 -9.58 -19.69
C GLY A 56 12.17 -8.97 -18.30
N THR A 57 13.26 -8.26 -18.02
CA THR A 57 13.43 -7.52 -16.78
C THR A 57 12.42 -6.37 -16.72
N TRP A 58 11.68 -6.26 -15.61
CA TRP A 58 10.71 -5.20 -15.39
C TRP A 58 11.12 -4.35 -14.20
N ALA A 59 10.86 -3.05 -14.27
CA ALA A 59 11.16 -2.14 -13.16
C ALA A 59 10.41 -2.54 -11.90
N GLN A 60 11.12 -2.60 -10.77
CA GLN A 60 10.52 -2.97 -9.49
C GLN A 60 9.66 -1.84 -8.90
N GLY A 61 8.60 -2.23 -8.16
CA GLY A 61 7.74 -1.29 -7.43
C GLY A 61 6.82 -0.46 -8.31
N THR A 62 6.48 -0.90 -9.52
CA THR A 62 5.58 -0.17 -10.44
C THR A 62 4.14 -0.12 -9.93
N ALA A 63 3.69 -1.10 -9.13
CA ALA A 63 2.33 -1.14 -8.58
C ALA A 63 1.98 0.09 -7.72
N LYS A 64 2.95 0.76 -7.12
CA LYS A 64 2.72 1.98 -6.32
C LYS A 64 2.18 3.17 -7.14
N TYR A 65 2.32 3.12 -8.47
CA TYR A 65 1.81 4.16 -9.38
C TYR A 65 0.39 3.90 -9.87
N GLU A 66 -0.18 2.74 -9.54
CA GLU A 66 -1.55 2.36 -9.88
C GLU A 66 -2.47 2.53 -8.67
N LYS A 67 -2.94 3.75 -8.46
CA LYS A 67 -3.82 4.11 -7.33
C LYS A 67 -5.27 3.90 -7.73
N ARG A 68 -5.91 2.84 -7.23
CA ARG A 68 -7.27 2.44 -7.66
C ARG A 68 -8.38 3.04 -6.81
N GLY A 69 -8.19 3.25 -5.51
CA GLY A 69 -9.20 3.82 -4.61
C GLY A 69 -10.49 3.01 -4.54
N VAL A 70 -10.40 1.67 -4.59
CA VAL A 70 -11.58 0.78 -4.72
C VAL A 70 -12.28 0.47 -3.39
N ALA A 71 -11.69 0.80 -2.26
CA ALA A 71 -12.28 0.52 -0.96
C ALA A 71 -13.47 1.45 -0.68
N ALA A 72 -14.62 0.90 -0.31
CA ALA A 72 -15.74 1.70 0.19
C ALA A 72 -15.45 2.28 1.59
N PHE A 73 -14.72 1.52 2.42
CA PHE A 73 -14.32 1.91 3.77
C PHE A 73 -12.83 1.65 3.96
N VAL A 74 -12.15 2.58 4.64
CA VAL A 74 -10.72 2.50 4.96
C VAL A 74 -10.50 2.69 6.46
N PRO A 75 -9.40 2.15 7.04
CA PRO A 75 -9.13 2.33 8.45
C PRO A 75 -8.62 3.75 8.75
N VAL A 76 -9.22 4.40 9.72
CA VAL A 76 -8.71 5.66 10.30
C VAL A 76 -7.97 5.35 11.60
N TRP A 77 -6.83 6.01 11.81
CA TRP A 77 -6.00 5.80 12.99
C TRP A 77 -6.29 6.82 14.08
N ASN A 78 -6.61 6.32 15.27
CA ASN A 78 -6.73 7.10 16.50
C ASN A 78 -5.46 6.87 17.35
N GLU A 79 -4.64 7.89 17.44
CA GLU A 79 -3.36 7.84 18.14
C GLU A 79 -3.51 7.58 19.64
N ALA A 80 -4.55 8.13 20.28
CA ALA A 80 -4.76 8.00 21.72
C ALA A 80 -4.91 6.54 22.18
N ASN A 81 -5.48 5.71 21.31
CA ASN A 81 -5.71 4.28 21.57
C ASN A 81 -4.59 3.37 21.05
N CYS A 82 -3.58 3.92 20.37
CA CYS A 82 -2.54 3.11 19.76
C CYS A 82 -1.46 2.68 20.75
N ILE A 83 -1.24 1.38 20.87
CA ILE A 83 -0.17 0.79 21.69
C ILE A 83 1.11 0.49 20.93
N GLN A 84 1.16 0.81 19.63
CA GLN A 84 2.32 0.61 18.74
C GLN A 84 2.76 -0.86 18.63
N CYS A 85 1.81 -1.79 18.55
CA CYS A 85 2.11 -3.22 18.44
C CYS A 85 2.40 -3.70 17.01
N ASN A 86 2.08 -2.88 15.99
CA ASN A 86 2.25 -3.15 14.56
C ASN A 86 1.47 -4.38 14.02
N GLN A 87 0.53 -4.94 14.78
CA GLN A 87 -0.26 -6.09 14.31
C GLN A 87 -1.09 -5.75 13.09
N CYS A 88 -1.60 -4.51 12.98
CA CYS A 88 -2.34 -4.03 11.82
C CYS A 88 -1.48 -4.05 10.54
N ALA A 89 -0.23 -3.63 10.63
CA ALA A 89 0.70 -3.71 9.50
C ALA A 89 1.04 -5.17 9.15
N TYR A 90 1.21 -6.01 10.18
CA TYR A 90 1.52 -7.42 10.00
C TYR A 90 0.45 -8.18 9.20
N VAL A 91 -0.83 -7.99 9.53
CA VAL A 91 -1.93 -8.72 8.87
C VAL A 91 -2.38 -8.10 7.55
N CYS A 92 -1.87 -6.93 7.17
CA CYS A 92 -2.30 -6.28 5.95
C CYS A 92 -1.81 -7.06 4.71
N PRO A 93 -2.73 -7.54 3.83
CA PRO A 93 -2.36 -8.32 2.65
C PRO A 93 -1.60 -7.51 1.59
N HIS A 94 -1.77 -6.19 1.59
CA HIS A 94 -1.31 -5.31 0.54
C HIS A 94 -0.23 -4.33 0.99
N ALA A 95 0.24 -4.43 2.24
CA ALA A 95 1.17 -3.47 2.85
C ALA A 95 0.69 -2.01 2.82
N SER A 96 -0.63 -1.79 2.75
CA SER A 96 -1.25 -0.46 2.66
C SER A 96 -1.38 0.24 4.02
N ILE A 97 -0.98 -0.39 5.12
CA ILE A 97 -0.86 0.24 6.45
C ILE A 97 0.50 -0.07 7.02
N ARG A 98 1.25 0.98 7.39
CA ARG A 98 2.66 0.85 7.82
C ARG A 98 2.98 1.73 9.01
N PRO A 99 3.86 1.26 9.92
CA PRO A 99 4.45 2.11 10.94
C PRO A 99 5.58 2.95 10.32
N PHE A 100 5.52 4.25 10.52
CA PHE A 100 6.60 5.18 10.23
C PHE A 100 7.17 5.75 11.52
N VAL A 101 8.48 5.86 11.58
CA VAL A 101 9.19 6.45 12.72
C VAL A 101 10.02 7.61 12.20
N LEU A 102 9.73 8.80 12.69
CA LEU A 102 10.25 10.05 12.20
C LEU A 102 11.28 10.62 13.19
N ASN A 103 12.47 10.95 12.71
CA ASN A 103 13.43 11.76 13.45
C ASN A 103 13.05 13.25 13.40
N ASP A 104 13.81 14.12 14.08
CA ASP A 104 13.49 15.55 14.21
C ASP A 104 13.45 16.29 12.87
N GLU A 105 14.28 15.91 11.90
CA GLU A 105 14.28 16.52 10.57
C GLU A 105 13.06 16.08 9.76
N GLU A 106 12.73 14.78 9.79
CA GLU A 106 11.59 14.20 9.09
C GLU A 106 10.23 14.68 9.66
N GLN A 107 10.20 15.20 10.89
CA GLN A 107 9.01 15.77 11.51
C GLN A 107 8.70 17.19 11.00
N LYS A 108 9.68 17.96 10.54
CA LYS A 108 9.50 19.38 10.21
C LYS A 108 8.47 19.66 9.13
N GLY A 109 8.31 18.75 8.18
CA GLY A 109 7.32 18.85 7.10
C GLY A 109 6.04 18.04 7.33
N ALA A 110 5.94 17.31 8.44
CA ALA A 110 4.81 16.46 8.74
C ALA A 110 3.66 17.27 9.38
N SER A 111 2.49 17.28 8.75
CA SER A 111 1.30 18.01 9.22
C SER A 111 0.25 17.11 9.90
N PHE A 112 0.59 15.87 10.22
CA PHE A 112 -0.30 14.86 10.77
C PHE A 112 0.03 14.51 12.22
N ALA A 113 -0.93 13.87 12.92
CA ALA A 113 -0.77 13.42 14.30
C ALA A 113 0.32 12.34 14.43
N MET A 114 1.11 12.43 15.51
CA MET A 114 2.20 11.51 15.82
C MET A 114 2.26 11.24 17.33
N LEU A 115 2.81 10.10 17.70
CA LEU A 115 3.07 9.71 19.10
C LEU A 115 4.56 9.62 19.37
N ASP A 116 4.96 9.77 20.64
CA ASP A 116 6.30 9.35 21.04
C ASP A 116 6.49 7.85 20.83
N VAL A 117 7.65 7.47 20.32
CA VAL A 117 7.98 6.04 20.19
C VAL A 117 8.12 5.42 21.58
N LYS A 118 7.34 4.37 21.86
CA LYS A 118 7.38 3.68 23.16
C LYS A 118 8.52 2.66 23.28
N ALA A 119 8.88 2.02 22.17
CA ALA A 119 9.95 1.03 22.06
C ALA A 119 10.25 0.76 20.58
N PRO A 120 11.44 0.35 20.20
CA PRO A 120 12.61 0.03 21.06
C PRO A 120 13.41 1.25 21.53
N ALA A 121 14.31 1.03 22.48
CA ALA A 121 15.11 2.11 23.07
C ALA A 121 15.97 2.89 22.05
N ALA A 122 16.42 2.22 20.97
CA ALA A 122 17.20 2.84 19.90
C ALA A 122 16.41 3.92 19.10
N MET A 123 15.08 3.92 19.19
CA MET A 123 14.19 4.91 18.56
C MET A 123 13.68 5.96 19.57
N LYS A 124 14.25 6.00 20.77
CA LYS A 124 13.84 6.97 21.81
C LYS A 124 14.02 8.41 21.32
N GLY A 125 13.00 9.24 21.54
CA GLY A 125 12.97 10.63 21.08
C GLY A 125 12.38 10.83 19.68
N MET A 126 12.21 9.75 18.90
CA MET A 126 11.54 9.81 17.61
C MET A 126 10.02 9.78 17.77
N LYS A 127 9.28 10.14 16.71
CA LYS A 127 7.83 10.10 16.65
C LYS A 127 7.36 8.91 15.81
N PHE A 128 6.23 8.36 16.21
CA PHE A 128 5.57 7.22 15.56
C PHE A 128 4.27 7.66 14.89
N ARG A 129 4.06 7.22 13.67
CA ARG A 129 2.80 7.32 12.93
C ARG A 129 2.43 5.95 12.37
N MET A 130 1.17 5.53 12.53
CA MET A 130 0.61 4.44 11.75
C MET A 130 -0.12 5.07 10.57
N GLN A 131 0.43 4.95 9.37
CA GLN A 131 -0.11 5.57 8.17
C GLN A 131 -0.77 4.54 7.26
N VAL A 132 -1.89 4.92 6.67
CA VAL A 132 -2.65 4.13 5.69
C VAL A 132 -2.49 4.74 4.31
N ASP A 133 -2.22 3.90 3.31
CA ASP A 133 -2.43 4.24 1.91
C ASP A 133 -3.90 3.97 1.58
N VAL A 134 -4.69 5.01 1.60
CA VAL A 134 -6.15 4.88 1.44
C VAL A 134 -6.55 4.52 0.01
N LEU A 135 -5.69 4.81 -0.97
CA LEU A 135 -5.96 4.53 -2.39
C LEU A 135 -5.54 3.10 -2.79
N ASP A 136 -4.60 2.48 -2.05
CA ASP A 136 -4.20 1.08 -2.25
C ASP A 136 -4.82 0.14 -1.20
N CYS A 137 -5.57 0.67 -0.25
CA CYS A 137 -6.33 -0.12 0.69
C CYS A 137 -7.53 -0.78 -0.01
N LEU A 138 -7.74 -2.09 0.21
CA LEU A 138 -8.88 -2.82 -0.33
C LEU A 138 -10.06 -2.96 0.67
N GLY A 139 -10.04 -2.25 1.79
CA GLY A 139 -11.16 -2.15 2.72
C GLY A 139 -11.53 -3.44 3.46
N CYS A 140 -10.63 -4.42 3.57
CA CYS A 140 -10.93 -5.74 4.16
C CYS A 140 -11.24 -5.75 5.66
N GLY A 141 -10.83 -4.71 6.41
CA GLY A 141 -11.08 -4.60 7.85
C GLY A 141 -10.12 -5.37 8.76
N ASN A 142 -9.29 -6.29 8.26
CA ASN A 142 -8.41 -7.15 9.08
C ASN A 142 -7.57 -6.36 10.09
N CYS A 143 -7.07 -5.19 9.72
CA CYS A 143 -6.25 -4.34 10.59
C CYS A 143 -7.07 -3.75 11.75
N ALA A 144 -8.33 -3.42 11.52
CA ALA A 144 -9.24 -2.93 12.56
C ALA A 144 -9.69 -4.08 13.46
N ASP A 145 -9.93 -5.27 12.90
CA ASP A 145 -10.36 -6.44 13.67
C ASP A 145 -9.28 -6.94 14.63
N ILE A 146 -8.05 -7.06 14.19
CA ILE A 146 -6.93 -7.53 15.01
C ILE A 146 -6.47 -6.49 16.04
N CYS A 147 -6.84 -5.21 15.89
CA CYS A 147 -6.35 -4.15 16.75
C CYS A 147 -6.78 -4.34 18.20
N PRO A 148 -5.84 -4.57 19.13
CA PRO A 148 -6.19 -4.73 20.55
C PRO A 148 -6.52 -3.39 21.22
N GLY A 149 -5.96 -2.30 20.68
CA GLY A 149 -6.10 -0.97 21.24
C GLY A 149 -5.58 -0.82 22.68
N PHE A 150 -5.86 0.34 23.27
CA PHE A 150 -5.53 0.60 24.66
C PHE A 150 -6.75 0.29 25.55
N LYS A 151 -6.60 -0.61 26.50
CA LYS A 151 -7.68 -1.06 27.40
C LYS A 151 -8.96 -1.50 26.66
N GLY A 152 -8.79 -2.17 25.50
CA GLY A 152 -9.90 -2.64 24.67
C GLY A 152 -10.51 -1.60 23.72
N ASN A 153 -10.07 -0.34 23.77
CA ASN A 153 -10.49 0.69 22.81
C ASN A 153 -9.60 0.61 21.58
N LYS A 154 -10.16 0.18 20.45
CA LYS A 154 -9.43 0.02 19.20
C LYS A 154 -8.82 1.34 18.72
N ALA A 155 -7.61 1.28 18.16
CA ALA A 155 -6.93 2.41 17.54
C ALA A 155 -7.27 2.55 16.06
N LEU A 156 -7.99 1.60 15.48
CA LEU A 156 -8.42 1.61 14.10
C LEU A 156 -9.92 1.36 14.02
N SER A 157 -10.61 2.19 13.23
CA SER A 157 -12.01 2.04 12.88
C SER A 157 -12.20 2.25 11.39
N MET A 158 -13.12 1.51 10.77
CA MET A 158 -13.42 1.63 9.35
C MET A 158 -14.39 2.78 9.13
N VAL A 159 -14.05 3.68 8.20
CA VAL A 159 -14.87 4.85 7.81
C VAL A 159 -14.93 4.97 6.29
N PRO A 160 -15.93 5.67 5.71
CA PRO A 160 -16.02 5.89 4.28
C PRO A 160 -14.77 6.54 3.70
N LEU A 161 -14.31 6.05 2.54
CA LEU A 161 -13.09 6.53 1.86
C LEU A 161 -13.14 8.02 1.54
N GLU A 162 -14.30 8.54 1.11
CA GLU A 162 -14.45 9.92 0.65
C GLU A 162 -13.99 10.94 1.70
N GLY A 163 -14.18 10.63 2.97
CA GLY A 163 -13.74 11.48 4.09
C GLY A 163 -12.25 11.34 4.43
N GLN A 164 -11.50 10.44 3.76
CA GLN A 164 -10.12 10.12 4.09
C GLN A 164 -9.14 10.36 2.93
N LEU A 165 -9.58 10.93 1.83
CA LEU A 165 -8.72 11.15 0.65
C LEU A 165 -7.47 12.00 0.94
N ALA A 166 -7.56 12.93 1.90
CA ALA A 166 -6.41 13.73 2.34
C ALA A 166 -5.27 12.89 2.97
N GLU A 167 -5.56 11.67 3.44
CA GLU A 167 -4.54 10.77 3.97
C GLU A 167 -3.59 10.25 2.88
N ALA A 168 -3.96 10.35 1.60
CA ALA A 168 -3.07 10.04 0.49
C ALA A 168 -1.84 10.96 0.46
N ASP A 169 -2.00 12.26 0.77
CA ASP A 169 -0.88 13.20 0.86
C ASP A 169 0.03 12.86 2.05
N ASN A 170 -0.55 12.48 3.18
CA ASN A 170 0.20 12.04 4.35
C ASN A 170 0.99 10.76 4.06
N TRP A 171 0.42 9.81 3.31
CA TRP A 171 1.11 8.62 2.84
C TRP A 171 2.28 8.97 1.94
N ASN A 172 2.04 9.82 0.93
CA ASN A 172 3.08 10.27 -0.01
C ASN A 172 4.23 10.96 0.72
N TYR A 173 3.92 11.81 1.71
CA TYR A 173 4.92 12.43 2.57
C TYR A 173 5.77 11.37 3.30
N CYS A 174 5.13 10.41 3.95
CA CYS A 174 5.82 9.36 4.71
C CYS A 174 6.74 8.53 3.81
N VAL A 175 6.28 8.14 2.63
CA VAL A 175 7.09 7.31 1.71
C VAL A 175 8.27 8.09 1.12
N ALA A 176 8.08 9.38 0.83
CA ALA A 176 9.11 10.20 0.19
C ALA A 176 10.17 10.73 1.18
N ASN A 177 9.78 11.03 2.44
CA ASN A 177 10.61 11.80 3.35
C ASN A 177 11.03 11.04 4.62
N VAL A 178 10.42 9.89 4.92
CA VAL A 178 10.76 9.13 6.13
C VAL A 178 11.61 7.93 5.77
N SER A 179 12.84 7.95 6.23
CA SER A 179 13.80 6.87 6.00
C SER A 179 13.45 5.61 6.82
N SER A 180 13.75 4.43 6.27
CA SER A 180 13.57 3.18 7.01
C SER A 180 14.43 3.17 8.27
N LYS A 181 13.84 2.74 9.37
CA LYS A 181 14.52 2.59 10.67
C LYS A 181 14.77 1.11 11.02
N GLN A 182 14.68 0.21 10.03
CA GLN A 182 14.89 -1.23 10.25
C GLN A 182 16.25 -1.56 10.86
N ASN A 183 17.28 -0.76 10.57
CA ASN A 183 18.63 -0.95 11.11
C ASN A 183 18.74 -0.62 12.62
N LEU A 184 17.74 0.02 13.21
CA LEU A 184 17.70 0.36 14.63
C LEU A 184 17.09 -0.76 15.49
N VAL A 185 16.64 -1.85 14.88
CA VAL A 185 15.99 -2.96 15.57
C VAL A 185 16.44 -4.30 15.00
N ASP A 186 16.34 -5.36 15.81
CA ASP A 186 16.40 -6.71 15.29
C ASP A 186 15.02 -7.09 14.74
N ILE A 187 14.87 -7.02 13.41
CA ILE A 187 13.61 -7.31 12.70
C ILE A 187 13.15 -8.76 12.85
N LYS A 188 14.04 -9.67 13.29
CA LYS A 188 13.75 -11.10 13.49
C LYS A 188 13.30 -11.43 14.90
N SER A 189 13.41 -10.50 15.83
CA SER A 189 13.17 -10.75 17.26
C SER A 189 11.68 -10.93 17.60
N ASN A 190 10.78 -10.24 16.91
CA ASN A 190 9.34 -10.32 17.15
C ASN A 190 8.53 -9.65 16.03
N VAL A 191 7.20 -9.89 16.01
CA VAL A 191 6.26 -9.35 15.01
C VAL A 191 6.30 -7.82 14.94
N LYS A 192 6.35 -7.12 16.09
CA LYS A 192 6.41 -5.66 16.11
C LYS A 192 7.61 -5.14 15.33
N ASN A 193 8.78 -5.70 15.60
CA ASN A 193 10.04 -5.26 15.01
C ASN A 193 10.14 -5.61 13.52
N SER A 194 9.58 -6.75 13.10
CA SER A 194 9.57 -7.15 11.68
C SER A 194 8.87 -6.12 10.80
N GLN A 195 7.87 -5.42 11.33
CA GLN A 195 7.09 -4.45 10.58
C GLN A 195 7.77 -3.09 10.39
N PHE A 196 8.92 -2.85 11.01
CA PHE A 196 9.78 -1.70 10.66
C PHE A 196 10.65 -1.96 9.43
N ALA A 197 10.75 -3.22 8.99
CA ALA A 197 11.38 -3.54 7.71
C ALA A 197 10.49 -3.07 6.56
N THR A 198 11.12 -2.52 5.52
CA THR A 198 10.41 -2.13 4.29
C THR A 198 9.80 -3.37 3.65
N PRO A 199 8.50 -3.41 3.36
CA PRO A 199 7.92 -4.51 2.62
C PRO A 199 8.44 -4.48 1.17
N LEU A 200 8.88 -5.64 0.68
CA LEU A 200 9.32 -5.83 -0.72
C LEU A 200 8.24 -6.49 -1.57
N PHE A 201 7.12 -6.82 -0.96
CA PHE A 201 5.89 -7.29 -1.60
C PHE A 201 4.75 -6.40 -1.14
N GLU A 202 4.20 -5.61 -2.06
CA GLU A 202 3.22 -4.58 -1.76
C GLU A 202 2.23 -4.39 -2.92
N PHE A 203 1.03 -3.90 -2.63
CA PHE A 203 0.00 -3.51 -3.59
C PHE A 203 -0.27 -4.57 -4.66
N SER A 204 -0.23 -5.84 -4.27
CA SER A 204 -0.46 -6.96 -5.19
C SER A 204 -1.91 -7.02 -5.67
N GLY A 205 -2.15 -7.71 -6.78
CA GLY A 205 -3.49 -8.02 -7.29
C GLY A 205 -4.27 -9.06 -6.47
N ALA A 206 -3.84 -9.38 -5.24
CA ALA A 206 -4.53 -10.34 -4.38
C ALA A 206 -5.88 -9.81 -3.89
N CYS A 207 -6.77 -10.74 -3.52
CA CYS A 207 -8.10 -10.42 -3.01
C CYS A 207 -8.05 -9.55 -1.74
N SER A 208 -9.12 -8.77 -1.54
CA SER A 208 -9.37 -8.08 -0.28
C SER A 208 -9.38 -9.09 0.89
N GLY A 209 -8.54 -8.87 1.89
CA GLY A 209 -8.42 -9.79 3.03
C GLY A 209 -7.70 -11.11 2.73
N CYS A 210 -6.90 -11.19 1.66
CA CYS A 210 -6.13 -12.39 1.33
C CYS A 210 -5.37 -12.93 2.56
N GLY A 211 -5.52 -14.24 2.82
CA GLY A 211 -4.87 -14.91 3.96
C GLY A 211 -3.44 -15.37 3.67
N GLU A 212 -2.99 -15.32 2.41
CA GLU A 212 -1.67 -15.80 1.99
C GLU A 212 -0.65 -14.66 1.93
N THR A 213 -1.00 -13.54 1.34
CA THR A 213 -0.07 -12.44 1.04
C THR A 213 0.58 -11.78 2.26
N PRO A 214 -0.01 -11.75 3.47
CA PRO A 214 0.72 -11.33 4.67
C PRO A 214 1.95 -12.16 4.97
N TYR A 215 1.92 -13.48 4.70
CA TYR A 215 3.09 -14.36 4.87
C TYR A 215 4.15 -14.09 3.82
N VAL A 216 3.75 -13.91 2.55
CA VAL A 216 4.69 -13.53 1.47
C VAL A 216 5.38 -12.22 1.82
N LYS A 217 4.61 -11.20 2.22
CA LYS A 217 5.17 -9.92 2.69
C LYS A 217 6.19 -10.10 3.81
N LEU A 218 5.84 -10.86 4.85
CA LEU A 218 6.73 -11.11 5.98
C LEU A 218 8.04 -11.80 5.55
N ILE A 219 7.96 -12.81 4.68
CA ILE A 219 9.14 -13.51 4.17
C ILE A 219 10.03 -12.53 3.42
N THR A 220 9.47 -11.70 2.54
CA THR A 220 10.25 -10.68 1.82
C THR A 220 10.85 -9.63 2.75
N GLN A 221 10.17 -9.24 3.83
CA GLN A 221 10.72 -8.31 4.83
C GLN A 221 11.92 -8.90 5.57
N LEU A 222 11.93 -10.22 5.81
CA LEU A 222 12.97 -10.90 6.60
C LEU A 222 14.13 -11.43 5.75
N PHE A 223 13.87 -11.80 4.50
CA PHE A 223 14.79 -12.56 3.65
C PHE A 223 14.87 -12.11 2.20
N GLY A 224 14.11 -11.10 1.79
CA GLY A 224 13.93 -10.70 0.39
C GLY A 224 15.24 -10.30 -0.32
N ASP A 225 16.27 -9.88 0.44
CA ASP A 225 17.62 -9.59 -0.08
C ASP A 225 18.33 -10.82 -0.68
N ARG A 226 17.87 -12.02 -0.37
CA ARG A 226 18.46 -13.30 -0.78
C ARG A 226 17.43 -14.38 -1.12
N GLU A 227 16.16 -13.99 -1.21
CA GLU A 227 15.07 -14.90 -1.53
C GLU A 227 15.05 -15.21 -3.03
N MET A 228 14.87 -16.47 -3.35
CA MET A 228 14.55 -16.92 -4.70
C MET A 228 13.17 -17.54 -4.69
N VAL A 229 12.27 -17.02 -5.54
CA VAL A 229 10.89 -17.47 -5.62
C VAL A 229 10.72 -18.39 -6.82
N ALA A 230 10.17 -19.57 -6.58
CA ALA A 230 9.67 -20.45 -7.60
C ALA A 230 8.26 -20.90 -7.22
N ASN A 231 7.26 -20.59 -8.03
CA ASN A 231 5.87 -20.89 -7.75
C ASN A 231 5.21 -21.64 -8.91
N ALA A 232 4.17 -22.40 -8.59
CA ALA A 232 3.33 -23.08 -9.57
C ALA A 232 2.09 -22.24 -9.89
N THR A 233 1.31 -22.66 -10.90
CA THR A 233 0.04 -22.02 -11.24
C THR A 233 -0.92 -22.06 -10.05
N GLY A 234 -1.48 -20.91 -9.74
CA GLY A 234 -2.38 -20.67 -8.62
C GLY A 234 -2.47 -19.20 -8.28
N CYS A 235 -2.98 -18.85 -7.09
CA CYS A 235 -3.07 -17.45 -6.67
C CYS A 235 -1.70 -16.75 -6.70
N SER A 236 -0.63 -17.43 -6.28
CA SER A 236 0.70 -16.84 -6.24
C SER A 236 1.24 -16.43 -7.61
N SER A 237 0.91 -17.16 -8.69
CA SER A 237 1.26 -16.74 -10.05
C SER A 237 0.41 -15.58 -10.56
N ILE A 238 -0.84 -15.47 -10.08
CA ILE A 238 -1.77 -14.42 -10.50
C ILE A 238 -1.41 -13.08 -9.86
N TYR A 239 -1.27 -13.02 -8.52
CA TYR A 239 -1.02 -11.76 -7.83
C TYR A 239 0.45 -11.29 -7.87
N SER A 240 1.38 -12.13 -8.29
CA SER A 240 2.81 -11.80 -8.32
C SER A 240 3.50 -11.98 -9.68
N GLY A 241 2.81 -12.48 -10.69
CA GLY A 241 3.41 -12.75 -11.99
C GLY A 241 2.53 -12.42 -13.20
N SER A 242 1.25 -12.17 -13.00
CA SER A 242 0.29 -11.90 -14.10
C SER A 242 -0.29 -10.48 -14.06
N VAL A 243 0.08 -9.73 -13.06
CA VAL A 243 -0.36 -8.33 -12.94
C VAL A 243 0.86 -7.45 -13.16
N PRO A 244 0.78 -6.50 -14.09
CA PRO A 244 1.87 -5.57 -14.35
C PRO A 244 2.17 -4.65 -13.20
#